data_c5d990ed79035ae5622b7687fbd21a7b
#
_entry.id   c5d990ed79035ae5622b7687fbd21a7b
#
_cell.length_a   1.000
_cell.length_b   1.000
_cell.length_c   1.000
_cell.angle_alpha   90.00
_cell.angle_beta   90.00
_cell.angle_gamma   90.00
#
_symmetry.space_group_name_H-M   'P 1'
#
loop_
_entity.id
_entity.type
_entity.pdbx_description
1 polymer ?
#
loop_
_entity_poly.entity_id
_entity_poly.type
_entity_poly.pdbx_seq_one_letter_code
_entity_poly.pdbx_strand_id
1 'polypeptide(L)'
;MMLQVAMDTLELKQTLTGHRGRVWNVCWHPKGAYLASCGEDKTIIIWGLEGLKWVTKMILTEGHSRTIRELAWSPCGNYIASASFDATTAVWDRKSGQFECNATLEGHENEVKSVSWSISGQLLATCSRDKSVWVWEVNDDEYECAAVINAHTQDVKKVRWHPYEEILASASYDNTVKIFKEDAADSDWSCVATLSSHTSTVWSLSWDKIGNRIATCSDDKTVKIWREYKPENETGIPTPNNESVWKCICTLSGYHTRTIYDIDWCKITGLLVTACGDDIIRIFKEDSDCDPHQPSFTMIYSMDNAHAQDVNCVQWNPTIPGQFASASDDSLVKIWFYNYKE
;
A
#
# COMPACT_ATOMS: atom_id res chain seq x y z
N MET A 1 -8.34 -35.44 28.68
CA MET A 1 -8.42 -35.09 27.25
C MET A 1 -7.78 -33.72 27.15
N MET A 2 -6.49 -33.65 26.79
CA MET A 2 -5.80 -32.39 26.59
C MET A 2 -6.41 -31.72 25.34
N LEU A 3 -7.04 -30.59 25.51
CA LEU A 3 -7.39 -29.71 24.40
C LEU A 3 -6.07 -29.30 23.74
N GLN A 4 -5.79 -29.84 22.57
CA GLN A 4 -4.70 -29.41 21.71
C GLN A 4 -5.04 -27.97 21.29
N VAL A 5 -4.45 -26.99 21.94
CA VAL A 5 -4.54 -25.58 21.50
C VAL A 5 -3.87 -25.56 20.14
N ALA A 6 -4.67 -25.52 19.09
CA ALA A 6 -4.14 -25.38 17.74
C ALA A 6 -3.41 -24.03 17.69
N MET A 7 -2.11 -24.04 17.47
CA MET A 7 -1.30 -22.85 17.31
C MET A 7 -1.71 -22.09 16.04
N ASP A 8 -1.67 -20.76 16.10
CA ASP A 8 -1.77 -19.94 14.92
C ASP A 8 -0.66 -20.33 13.93
N THR A 9 -1.02 -20.52 12.67
CA THR A 9 -0.07 -20.98 11.66
C THR A 9 -0.12 -20.12 10.42
N LEU A 10 1.05 -19.78 9.89
CA LEU A 10 1.19 -19.18 8.57
C LEU A 10 1.64 -20.27 7.58
N GLU A 11 0.84 -20.48 6.56
CA GLU A 11 1.08 -21.50 5.55
C GLU A 11 1.38 -20.85 4.20
N LEU A 12 2.46 -21.30 3.55
CA LEU A 12 2.71 -21.00 2.15
C LEU A 12 1.75 -21.85 1.29
N LYS A 13 0.79 -21.19 0.65
CA LYS A 13 -0.19 -21.89 -0.21
C LYS A 13 0.36 -22.14 -1.60
N GLN A 14 1.07 -21.17 -2.17
CA GLN A 14 1.68 -21.34 -3.49
C GLN A 14 2.81 -20.32 -3.72
N THR A 15 3.83 -20.79 -4.46
CA THR A 15 4.85 -19.93 -5.06
C THR A 15 4.52 -19.74 -6.54
N LEU A 16 4.47 -18.48 -6.98
CA LEU A 16 4.20 -18.09 -8.36
C LEU A 16 5.50 -17.68 -9.02
N THR A 17 5.82 -18.29 -10.15
CA THR A 17 7.02 -18.05 -10.93
C THR A 17 6.65 -17.51 -12.30
N GLY A 18 7.36 -16.48 -12.78
CA GLY A 18 7.07 -15.85 -14.08
C GLY A 18 7.91 -14.61 -14.34
N HIS A 19 8.19 -13.81 -13.31
CA HIS A 19 9.09 -12.66 -13.39
C HIS A 19 10.56 -13.08 -13.63
N ARG A 20 11.31 -12.22 -14.33
CA ARG A 20 12.73 -12.45 -14.68
C ARG A 20 13.67 -11.46 -13.96
N GLY A 21 13.27 -10.94 -12.82
CA GLY A 21 13.98 -9.99 -12.00
C GLY A 21 13.19 -9.67 -10.76
N ARG A 22 13.63 -8.69 -9.98
CA ARG A 22 12.98 -8.26 -8.74
C ARG A 22 11.50 -7.97 -8.96
N VAL A 23 10.66 -8.53 -8.09
CA VAL A 23 9.24 -8.18 -8.05
C VAL A 23 9.05 -7.09 -7.00
N TRP A 24 8.59 -5.93 -7.45
CA TRP A 24 8.47 -4.76 -6.59
C TRP A 24 7.13 -4.64 -5.90
N ASN A 25 6.08 -5.13 -6.55
CA ASN A 25 4.72 -4.95 -6.02
C ASN A 25 3.81 -6.11 -6.39
N VAL A 26 2.86 -6.36 -5.51
CA VAL A 26 1.68 -7.20 -5.72
C VAL A 26 0.43 -6.41 -5.35
N CYS A 27 -0.64 -6.57 -6.12
CA CYS A 27 -1.89 -5.87 -5.92
C CYS A 27 -3.09 -6.77 -6.20
N TRP A 28 -3.96 -6.94 -5.19
CA TRP A 28 -5.19 -7.71 -5.34
C TRP A 28 -6.27 -6.94 -6.08
N HIS A 29 -6.95 -7.63 -6.99
CA HIS A 29 -8.21 -7.14 -7.54
C HIS A 29 -9.24 -6.92 -6.40
N PRO A 30 -10.08 -5.86 -6.44
CA PRO A 30 -11.01 -5.54 -5.34
C PRO A 30 -11.94 -6.68 -4.91
N LYS A 31 -12.27 -7.60 -5.83
CA LYS A 31 -13.08 -8.80 -5.54
C LYS A 31 -12.24 -10.03 -5.17
N GLY A 32 -10.92 -9.89 -4.96
CA GLY A 32 -10.02 -10.98 -4.61
C GLY A 32 -9.82 -12.07 -5.68
N ALA A 33 -10.42 -11.93 -6.86
CA ALA A 33 -10.44 -12.95 -7.91
C ALA A 33 -9.14 -13.03 -8.72
N TYR A 34 -8.37 -11.96 -8.74
CA TYR A 34 -7.09 -11.85 -9.45
C TYR A 34 -6.04 -11.20 -8.55
N LEU A 35 -4.80 -11.50 -8.83
CA LEU A 35 -3.64 -10.81 -8.31
C LEU A 35 -2.85 -10.25 -9.48
N ALA A 36 -2.34 -9.04 -9.38
CA ALA A 36 -1.38 -8.48 -10.32
C ALA A 36 -0.02 -8.34 -9.62
N SER A 37 1.06 -8.55 -10.36
CA SER A 37 2.43 -8.31 -9.89
C SER A 37 3.23 -7.57 -10.95
N CYS A 38 4.23 -6.79 -10.54
CA CYS A 38 5.11 -6.07 -11.44
C CYS A 38 6.55 -6.01 -10.92
N GLY A 39 7.49 -5.74 -11.83
CA GLY A 39 8.88 -5.79 -11.43
C GLY A 39 9.88 -5.11 -12.35
N GLU A 40 11.13 -5.46 -12.11
CA GLU A 40 12.30 -4.96 -12.83
C GLU A 40 12.31 -5.36 -14.31
N ASP A 41 11.68 -6.49 -14.62
CA ASP A 41 11.53 -7.02 -15.98
C ASP A 41 10.54 -6.22 -16.84
N LYS A 42 9.95 -5.14 -16.32
CA LYS A 42 9.02 -4.23 -17.00
C LYS A 42 7.71 -4.89 -17.39
N THR A 43 7.36 -6.00 -16.77
CA THR A 43 6.12 -6.74 -17.04
C THR A 43 5.13 -6.58 -15.91
N ILE A 44 3.85 -6.69 -16.27
CA ILE A 44 2.76 -6.92 -15.33
C ILE A 44 2.25 -8.32 -15.57
N ILE A 45 2.21 -9.15 -14.54
CA ILE A 45 1.64 -10.49 -14.64
C ILE A 45 0.32 -10.52 -13.86
N ILE A 46 -0.74 -10.93 -14.55
CA ILE A 46 -2.05 -11.15 -13.95
C ILE A 46 -2.20 -12.63 -13.64
N TRP A 47 -2.43 -12.92 -12.37
CA TRP A 47 -2.65 -14.25 -11.84
C TRP A 47 -4.12 -14.46 -11.51
N GLY A 48 -4.64 -15.64 -11.77
CA GLY A 48 -6.02 -16.01 -11.44
C GLY A 48 -6.13 -17.51 -11.15
N LEU A 49 -7.20 -17.91 -10.49
CA LEU A 49 -7.43 -19.29 -10.10
C LEU A 49 -7.88 -20.16 -11.28
N GLU A 50 -7.32 -21.37 -11.36
CA GLU A 50 -7.84 -22.52 -12.09
C GLU A 50 -8.01 -23.68 -11.09
N GLY A 51 -9.26 -23.94 -10.73
CA GLY A 51 -9.54 -24.81 -9.58
C GLY A 51 -8.99 -24.19 -8.29
N LEU A 52 -8.01 -24.86 -7.67
CA LEU A 52 -7.35 -24.38 -6.44
C LEU A 52 -5.93 -23.83 -6.68
N LYS A 53 -5.51 -23.72 -7.93
CA LYS A 53 -4.16 -23.25 -8.28
C LYS A 53 -4.19 -21.86 -8.90
N TRP A 54 -3.31 -21.00 -8.45
CA TRP A 54 -3.01 -19.74 -9.10
C TRP A 54 -2.14 -19.98 -10.33
N VAL A 55 -2.57 -19.47 -11.46
CA VAL A 55 -1.87 -19.59 -12.74
C VAL A 55 -1.77 -18.22 -13.41
N THR A 56 -0.79 -18.06 -14.30
CA THR A 56 -0.68 -16.86 -15.14
C THR A 56 -1.87 -16.82 -16.09
N LYS A 57 -2.64 -15.73 -16.03
CA LYS A 57 -3.73 -15.44 -16.96
C LYS A 57 -3.28 -14.55 -18.11
N MET A 58 -2.40 -13.60 -17.82
CA MET A 58 -1.93 -12.64 -18.80
C MET A 58 -0.57 -12.07 -18.38
N ILE A 59 0.25 -11.72 -19.37
CA ILE A 59 1.50 -10.98 -19.18
C ILE A 59 1.44 -9.74 -20.07
N LEU A 60 1.53 -8.55 -19.47
CA LEU A 60 1.55 -7.28 -20.17
C LEU A 60 3.01 -6.81 -20.27
N THR A 61 3.50 -6.61 -21.48
CA THR A 61 4.92 -6.32 -21.75
C THR A 61 5.12 -4.98 -22.45
N GLU A 62 4.06 -4.39 -22.97
CA GLU A 62 4.08 -3.12 -23.72
C GLU A 62 3.48 -2.02 -22.85
N GLY A 63 4.09 -0.88 -22.73
CA GLY A 63 3.56 0.25 -21.95
C GLY A 63 4.63 0.91 -21.09
N HIS A 64 5.69 0.21 -20.72
CA HIS A 64 6.77 0.80 -19.95
C HIS A 64 8.15 0.43 -20.50
N SER A 65 9.03 1.43 -20.53
CA SER A 65 10.42 1.26 -21.01
C SER A 65 11.41 0.94 -19.88
N ARG A 66 11.01 1.11 -18.60
CA ARG A 66 11.82 0.83 -17.42
C ARG A 66 11.00 0.05 -16.37
N THR A 67 11.62 -0.26 -15.23
CA THR A 67 11.03 -0.94 -14.07
C THR A 67 9.65 -0.41 -13.72
N ILE A 68 8.69 -1.30 -13.51
CA ILE A 68 7.38 -0.96 -12.96
C ILE A 68 7.46 -1.10 -11.44
N ARG A 69 7.22 -0.01 -10.72
CA ARG A 69 7.43 0.04 -9.26
C ARG A 69 6.19 -0.32 -8.47
N GLU A 70 5.02 0.07 -8.94
CA GLU A 70 3.76 -0.18 -8.25
C GLU A 70 2.57 -0.31 -9.21
N LEU A 71 1.56 -1.04 -8.76
CA LEU A 71 0.27 -1.25 -9.42
C LEU A 71 -0.87 -0.84 -8.48
N ALA A 72 -1.96 -0.37 -9.08
CA ALA A 72 -3.21 -0.17 -8.37
C ALA A 72 -4.40 -0.58 -9.24
N TRP A 73 -5.27 -1.45 -8.73
CA TRP A 73 -6.56 -1.72 -9.33
C TRP A 73 -7.53 -0.58 -9.05
N SER A 74 -8.33 -0.21 -10.05
CA SER A 74 -9.47 0.67 -9.83
C SER A 74 -10.52 0.02 -8.91
N PRO A 75 -11.33 0.78 -8.18
CA PRO A 75 -12.37 0.21 -7.30
C PRO A 75 -13.39 -0.67 -8.03
N CYS A 76 -13.69 -0.37 -9.30
CA CYS A 76 -14.58 -1.19 -10.12
C CYS A 76 -13.90 -2.51 -10.59
N GLY A 77 -12.56 -2.58 -10.56
CA GLY A 77 -11.77 -3.74 -10.98
C GLY A 77 -11.58 -3.88 -12.49
N ASN A 78 -11.97 -2.88 -13.28
CA ASN A 78 -11.81 -2.93 -14.73
C ASN A 78 -10.48 -2.32 -15.21
N TYR A 79 -9.86 -1.47 -14.40
CA TYR A 79 -8.62 -0.78 -14.76
C TYR A 79 -7.49 -1.15 -13.81
N ILE A 80 -6.26 -1.13 -14.35
CA ILE A 80 -5.02 -1.19 -13.58
C ILE A 80 -4.22 0.06 -13.93
N ALA A 81 -3.72 0.77 -12.92
CA ALA A 81 -2.71 1.80 -13.10
C ALA A 81 -1.35 1.26 -12.71
N SER A 82 -0.29 1.60 -13.45
CA SER A 82 1.08 1.16 -13.20
C SER A 82 2.04 2.34 -13.18
N ALA A 83 2.80 2.49 -12.11
CA ALA A 83 3.81 3.52 -11.91
C ALA A 83 5.20 3.00 -12.29
N SER A 84 5.94 3.74 -13.13
CA SER A 84 7.21 3.28 -13.64
C SER A 84 8.38 4.25 -13.45
N PHE A 85 9.58 3.70 -13.46
CA PHE A 85 10.83 4.45 -13.45
C PHE A 85 11.11 5.18 -14.77
N ASP A 86 10.29 5.00 -15.79
CA ASP A 86 10.34 5.79 -17.03
C ASP A 86 9.66 7.17 -16.91
N ALA A 87 9.26 7.54 -15.70
CA ALA A 87 8.55 8.77 -15.35
C ALA A 87 7.09 8.84 -15.81
N THR A 88 6.52 7.73 -16.25
CA THR A 88 5.13 7.65 -16.69
C THR A 88 4.28 6.77 -15.77
N THR A 89 2.97 6.96 -15.86
CA THR A 89 1.95 6.06 -15.32
C THR A 89 1.08 5.56 -16.47
N ALA A 90 1.01 4.26 -16.68
CA ALA A 90 0.13 3.68 -17.69
C ALA A 90 -1.17 3.21 -17.05
N VAL A 91 -2.28 3.40 -17.76
CA VAL A 91 -3.58 2.88 -17.37
C VAL A 91 -4.02 1.83 -18.38
N TRP A 92 -4.35 0.67 -17.84
CA TRP A 92 -4.73 -0.52 -18.60
C TRP A 92 -6.21 -0.79 -18.39
N ASP A 93 -6.96 -0.90 -19.49
CA ASP A 93 -8.38 -1.21 -19.47
C ASP A 93 -8.61 -2.66 -19.89
N ARG A 94 -9.54 -3.31 -19.20
CA ARG A 94 -9.94 -4.69 -19.51
C ARG A 94 -11.06 -4.72 -20.56
N LYS A 95 -10.70 -4.53 -21.82
CA LYS A 95 -11.63 -4.65 -22.94
C LYS A 95 -11.69 -6.11 -23.45
N SER A 96 -12.89 -6.63 -23.62
CA SER A 96 -13.10 -8.00 -24.17
C SER A 96 -12.36 -9.12 -23.44
N GLY A 97 -12.05 -8.92 -22.14
CA GLY A 97 -11.34 -9.91 -21.32
C GLY A 97 -9.82 -9.84 -21.39
N GLN A 98 -9.26 -8.94 -22.19
CA GLN A 98 -7.84 -8.66 -22.27
C GLN A 98 -7.53 -7.25 -21.77
N PHE A 99 -6.32 -7.05 -21.22
CA PHE A 99 -5.85 -5.72 -20.81
C PHE A 99 -5.09 -5.07 -21.96
N GLU A 100 -5.49 -3.87 -22.31
CA GLU A 100 -4.82 -3.01 -23.28
C GLU A 100 -4.41 -1.70 -22.61
N CYS A 101 -3.24 -1.17 -22.98
CA CYS A 101 -2.82 0.14 -22.48
C CYS A 101 -3.69 1.23 -23.13
N ASN A 102 -4.56 1.83 -22.31
CA ASN A 102 -5.54 2.81 -22.76
C ASN A 102 -5.00 4.25 -22.68
N ALA A 103 -4.20 4.55 -21.67
CA ALA A 103 -3.63 5.88 -21.46
C ALA A 103 -2.23 5.80 -20.87
N THR A 104 -1.41 6.80 -21.21
CA THR A 104 -0.11 7.05 -20.58
C THR A 104 -0.10 8.47 -20.05
N LEU A 105 0.03 8.59 -18.72
CA LEU A 105 0.05 9.85 -18.02
C LEU A 105 1.51 10.31 -17.92
N GLU A 106 1.77 11.45 -18.54
CA GLU A 106 3.09 12.07 -18.60
C GLU A 106 3.09 13.39 -17.82
N GLY A 107 4.24 13.77 -17.27
CA GLY A 107 4.40 15.03 -16.57
C GLY A 107 5.41 15.00 -15.44
N HIS A 108 5.54 13.88 -14.72
CA HIS A 108 6.62 13.72 -13.76
C HIS A 108 8.00 13.79 -14.44
N GLU A 109 8.94 14.49 -13.79
CA GLU A 109 10.30 14.66 -14.31
C GLU A 109 11.25 13.50 -13.98
N ASN A 110 10.85 12.63 -13.05
CA ASN A 110 11.63 11.49 -12.58
C ASN A 110 10.74 10.26 -12.33
N GLU A 111 11.38 9.17 -11.88
CA GLU A 111 10.72 7.90 -11.62
C GLU A 111 9.43 8.06 -10.81
N VAL A 112 8.31 7.58 -11.34
CA VAL A 112 7.06 7.44 -10.59
C VAL A 112 7.18 6.23 -9.67
N LYS A 113 6.96 6.45 -8.37
CA LYS A 113 7.19 5.45 -7.33
C LYS A 113 5.91 4.75 -6.87
N SER A 114 4.78 5.43 -6.94
CA SER A 114 3.51 4.89 -6.45
C SER A 114 2.35 5.49 -7.22
N VAL A 115 1.27 4.72 -7.26
CA VAL A 115 -0.01 5.08 -7.84
C VAL A 115 -1.15 4.54 -6.99
N SER A 116 -2.25 5.29 -6.87
CA SER A 116 -3.40 4.89 -6.07
C SER A 116 -4.69 5.50 -6.61
N TRP A 117 -5.76 4.70 -6.70
CA TRP A 117 -7.10 5.16 -7.05
C TRP A 117 -7.86 5.62 -5.81
N SER A 118 -8.65 6.70 -5.95
CA SER A 118 -9.65 7.08 -4.94
C SER A 118 -10.77 6.04 -4.87
N ILE A 119 -11.53 6.06 -3.79
CA ILE A 119 -12.67 5.13 -3.60
C ILE A 119 -13.79 5.36 -4.62
N SER A 120 -13.98 6.60 -5.08
CA SER A 120 -14.93 6.94 -6.15
C SER A 120 -14.50 6.37 -7.51
N GLY A 121 -13.18 6.17 -7.70
CA GLY A 121 -12.58 5.86 -8.99
C GLY A 121 -12.48 7.07 -9.93
N GLN A 122 -12.87 8.26 -9.47
CA GLN A 122 -12.82 9.51 -10.24
C GLN A 122 -11.49 10.25 -10.08
N LEU A 123 -10.66 9.85 -9.10
CA LEU A 123 -9.33 10.41 -8.92
C LEU A 123 -8.26 9.31 -8.91
N LEU A 124 -7.13 9.64 -9.49
CA LEU A 124 -5.91 8.85 -9.44
C LEU A 124 -4.80 9.73 -8.84
N ALA A 125 -4.01 9.21 -7.93
CA ALA A 125 -2.84 9.91 -7.40
C ALA A 125 -1.57 9.19 -7.81
N THR A 126 -0.54 9.96 -8.15
CA THR A 126 0.82 9.49 -8.46
C THR A 126 1.85 10.23 -7.62
N CYS A 127 2.98 9.62 -7.35
CA CYS A 127 4.10 10.32 -6.72
C CYS A 127 5.45 9.89 -7.29
N SER A 128 6.43 10.78 -7.19
CA SER A 128 7.68 10.61 -7.89
C SER A 128 8.91 10.98 -7.06
N ARG A 129 10.06 10.57 -7.58
CA ARG A 129 11.38 11.04 -7.16
C ARG A 129 11.57 12.54 -7.38
N ASP A 130 10.80 13.17 -8.26
CA ASP A 130 10.78 14.62 -8.46
C ASP A 130 10.22 15.41 -7.26
N LYS A 131 9.84 14.70 -6.17
CA LYS A 131 9.33 15.21 -4.88
C LYS A 131 7.88 15.68 -4.93
N SER A 132 7.21 15.55 -6.06
CA SER A 132 5.82 15.95 -6.25
C SER A 132 4.84 14.79 -6.05
N VAL A 133 3.62 15.15 -5.72
CA VAL A 133 2.42 14.31 -5.75
C VAL A 133 1.46 14.94 -6.75
N TRP A 134 0.96 14.14 -7.69
CA TRP A 134 -0.01 14.60 -8.67
C TRP A 134 -1.36 13.95 -8.44
N VAL A 135 -2.42 14.71 -8.65
CA VAL A 135 -3.79 14.24 -8.64
C VAL A 135 -4.34 14.39 -10.05
N TRP A 136 -4.93 13.33 -10.55
CA TRP A 136 -5.52 13.24 -11.88
C TRP A 136 -7.01 13.01 -11.76
N GLU A 137 -7.81 13.82 -12.45
CA GLU A 137 -9.23 13.53 -12.66
C GLU A 137 -9.42 12.48 -13.73
N VAL A 138 -10.39 11.60 -13.50
CA VAL A 138 -10.72 10.48 -14.38
C VAL A 138 -12.16 10.64 -14.84
N ASN A 139 -12.32 11.03 -16.10
CA ASN A 139 -13.60 11.21 -16.76
C ASN A 139 -13.72 10.23 -17.93
N ASP A 140 -14.44 9.12 -17.73
CA ASP A 140 -14.49 8.00 -18.65
C ASP A 140 -13.09 7.45 -18.97
N ASP A 141 -12.58 7.63 -20.18
CA ASP A 141 -11.24 7.20 -20.62
C ASP A 141 -10.23 8.37 -20.69
N GLU A 142 -10.60 9.56 -20.20
CA GLU A 142 -9.76 10.76 -20.19
C GLU A 142 -9.17 11.00 -18.79
N TYR A 143 -7.90 11.43 -18.76
CA TYR A 143 -7.14 11.66 -17.55
C TYR A 143 -6.54 13.06 -17.59
N GLU A 144 -7.04 13.98 -16.77
CA GLU A 144 -6.58 15.35 -16.70
C GLU A 144 -5.84 15.61 -15.38
N CYS A 145 -4.76 16.39 -15.45
CA CYS A 145 -4.03 16.77 -14.25
C CYS A 145 -4.83 17.82 -13.47
N ALA A 146 -5.42 17.42 -12.35
CA ALA A 146 -6.16 18.30 -11.44
C ALA A 146 -5.22 19.11 -10.52
N ALA A 147 -4.15 18.50 -10.02
CA ALA A 147 -3.22 19.18 -9.12
C ALA A 147 -1.80 18.64 -9.18
N VAL A 148 -0.83 19.53 -9.00
CA VAL A 148 0.60 19.23 -8.79
C VAL A 148 1.01 19.76 -7.42
N ILE A 149 1.23 18.85 -6.47
CA ILE A 149 1.47 19.19 -5.07
C ILE A 149 2.98 19.07 -4.77
N ASN A 150 3.64 20.19 -4.50
CA ASN A 150 5.07 20.28 -4.18
C ASN A 150 5.28 20.51 -2.67
N ALA A 151 4.86 19.56 -1.85
CA ALA A 151 4.90 19.67 -0.39
C ALA A 151 6.10 18.96 0.25
N HIS A 152 6.63 17.90 -0.37
CA HIS A 152 7.78 17.17 0.13
C HIS A 152 9.12 17.78 -0.30
N THR A 153 10.16 17.57 0.51
CA THR A 153 11.52 18.07 0.22
C THR A 153 12.43 17.04 -0.44
N GLN A 154 12.00 15.77 -0.47
CA GLN A 154 12.72 14.63 -1.04
C GLN A 154 11.75 13.70 -1.78
N ASP A 155 12.30 12.63 -2.39
CA ASP A 155 11.54 11.60 -3.11
C ASP A 155 10.27 11.19 -2.35
N VAL A 156 9.14 11.15 -3.04
CA VAL A 156 7.91 10.55 -2.50
C VAL A 156 7.85 9.08 -2.88
N LYS A 157 7.66 8.21 -1.88
CA LYS A 157 7.75 6.76 -2.04
C LYS A 157 6.39 6.09 -2.23
N LYS A 158 5.36 6.60 -1.56
CA LYS A 158 4.04 5.99 -1.51
C LYS A 158 2.95 7.04 -1.46
N VAL A 159 1.85 6.77 -2.15
CA VAL A 159 0.58 7.50 -2.01
C VAL A 159 -0.55 6.51 -1.76
N ARG A 160 -1.50 6.87 -0.89
CA ARG A 160 -2.71 6.08 -0.62
C ARG A 160 -3.88 6.99 -0.33
N TRP A 161 -4.97 6.75 -1.02
CA TRP A 161 -6.25 7.37 -0.71
C TRP A 161 -6.86 6.80 0.57
N HIS A 162 -7.56 7.65 1.28
CA HIS A 162 -8.41 7.25 2.40
C HIS A 162 -9.50 6.29 1.91
N PRO A 163 -9.92 5.28 2.74
CA PRO A 163 -10.84 4.25 2.29
C PRO A 163 -12.26 4.72 1.99
N TYR A 164 -12.66 5.92 2.44
CA TYR A 164 -14.05 6.42 2.31
C TYR A 164 -14.16 7.89 1.90
N GLU A 165 -13.11 8.67 2.05
CA GLU A 165 -13.10 10.11 1.77
C GLU A 165 -12.01 10.43 0.74
N GLU A 166 -12.14 11.53 0.01
CA GLU A 166 -11.10 11.99 -0.91
C GLU A 166 -10.01 12.75 -0.17
N ILE A 167 -9.31 12.01 0.68
CA ILE A 167 -8.14 12.43 1.44
C ILE A 167 -6.97 11.58 0.98
N LEU A 168 -5.88 12.23 0.64
CA LEU A 168 -4.68 11.56 0.15
C LEU A 168 -3.57 11.61 1.20
N ALA A 169 -2.89 10.49 1.44
CA ALA A 169 -1.69 10.41 2.26
C ALA A 169 -0.47 10.06 1.40
N SER A 170 0.67 10.69 1.67
CA SER A 170 1.95 10.38 1.02
C SER A 170 3.06 10.13 2.03
N ALA A 171 3.96 9.19 1.72
CA ALA A 171 5.15 8.87 2.52
C ALA A 171 6.42 9.21 1.72
N SER A 172 7.45 9.76 2.38
CA SER A 172 8.61 10.31 1.68
C SER A 172 9.95 9.96 2.33
N TYR A 173 10.99 10.10 1.51
CA TYR A 173 12.40 10.10 1.92
C TYR A 173 12.75 11.27 2.85
N ASP A 174 11.91 12.29 2.94
CA ASP A 174 12.07 13.40 3.90
C ASP A 174 11.66 13.02 5.33
N ASN A 175 11.41 11.73 5.60
CA ASN A 175 11.07 11.14 6.89
C ASN A 175 9.66 11.51 7.38
N THR A 176 8.83 12.11 6.52
CA THR A 176 7.48 12.53 6.88
C THR A 176 6.40 11.79 6.09
N VAL A 177 5.21 11.81 6.66
CA VAL A 177 3.96 11.53 5.95
C VAL A 177 3.16 12.81 5.89
N LYS A 178 2.56 13.10 4.75
CA LYS A 178 1.71 14.28 4.56
C LYS A 178 0.31 13.87 4.17
N ILE A 179 -0.66 14.63 4.67
CA ILE A 179 -2.09 14.44 4.37
C ILE A 179 -2.56 15.63 3.55
N PHE A 180 -3.26 15.33 2.45
CA PHE A 180 -3.77 16.34 1.52
C PHE A 180 -5.28 16.23 1.42
N LYS A 181 -5.92 17.38 1.29
CA LYS A 181 -7.36 17.52 1.00
C LYS A 181 -7.56 18.58 -0.07
N GLU A 182 -8.61 18.41 -0.83
CA GLU A 182 -9.13 19.46 -1.70
C GLU A 182 -9.90 20.50 -0.85
N ASP A 183 -9.67 21.77 -1.10
CA ASP A 183 -10.48 22.85 -0.53
C ASP A 183 -11.76 23.00 -1.36
N ALA A 184 -12.90 22.87 -0.71
CA ALA A 184 -14.20 22.97 -1.37
C ALA A 184 -14.51 24.37 -1.94
N ALA A 185 -13.75 25.40 -1.57
CA ALA A 185 -13.99 26.77 -2.00
C ALA A 185 -13.34 27.11 -3.35
N ASP A 186 -12.15 26.55 -3.63
CA ASP A 186 -11.36 26.87 -4.82
C ASP A 186 -10.86 25.63 -5.58
N SER A 187 -11.21 24.42 -5.10
CA SER A 187 -10.77 23.13 -5.64
C SER A 187 -9.25 22.97 -5.68
N ASP A 188 -8.53 23.67 -4.81
CA ASP A 188 -7.07 23.53 -4.68
C ASP A 188 -6.71 22.45 -3.66
N TRP A 189 -5.65 21.71 -3.94
CA TRP A 189 -5.15 20.63 -3.07
C TRP A 189 -4.08 21.16 -2.12
N SER A 190 -4.36 21.10 -0.82
CA SER A 190 -3.46 21.61 0.22
C SER A 190 -2.98 20.51 1.19
N CYS A 191 -1.80 20.73 1.77
CA CYS A 191 -1.28 19.88 2.85
C CYS A 191 -1.91 20.30 4.17
N VAL A 192 -2.84 19.48 4.67
CA VAL A 192 -3.56 19.76 5.93
C VAL A 192 -2.88 19.17 7.17
N ALA A 193 -1.97 18.21 7.02
CA ALA A 193 -1.18 17.69 8.14
C ALA A 193 0.17 17.14 7.69
N THR A 194 1.17 17.25 8.58
CA THR A 194 2.48 16.63 8.44
C THR A 194 2.76 15.76 9.67
N LEU A 195 2.94 14.46 9.45
CA LEU A 195 3.25 13.48 10.48
C LEU A 195 4.77 13.29 10.52
N SER A 196 5.42 13.86 11.53
CA SER A 196 6.88 13.85 11.67
C SER A 196 7.29 13.18 13.00
N SER A 197 7.71 11.93 12.92
CA SER A 197 8.25 11.17 14.07
C SER A 197 9.20 10.07 13.63
N HIS A 198 9.18 9.66 12.36
CA HIS A 198 10.20 8.77 11.82
C HIS A 198 11.54 9.48 11.71
N THR A 199 12.64 8.74 11.92
CA THR A 199 14.00 9.27 11.88
C THR A 199 14.74 8.93 10.59
N SER A 200 14.11 8.18 9.69
CA SER A 200 14.59 7.85 8.37
C SER A 200 13.44 7.71 7.38
N THR A 201 13.73 7.43 6.11
CA THR A 201 12.78 7.29 5.01
C THR A 201 11.51 6.54 5.40
N VAL A 202 10.35 7.13 5.15
CA VAL A 202 9.06 6.43 5.24
C VAL A 202 8.78 5.76 3.90
N TRP A 203 8.72 4.43 3.88
CA TRP A 203 8.60 3.66 2.65
C TRP A 203 7.17 3.39 2.24
N SER A 204 6.30 3.12 3.21
CA SER A 204 4.90 2.78 2.94
C SER A 204 3.98 3.20 4.06
N LEU A 205 2.71 3.23 3.73
CA LEU A 205 1.61 3.50 4.65
C LEU A 205 0.36 2.69 4.28
N SER A 206 -0.45 2.38 5.29
CA SER A 206 -1.75 1.73 5.10
C SER A 206 -2.76 2.30 6.10
N TRP A 207 -3.95 2.64 5.60
CA TRP A 207 -5.06 3.09 6.43
C TRP A 207 -5.66 1.91 7.22
N ASP A 208 -6.28 2.17 8.36
CA ASP A 208 -7.11 1.17 9.04
C ASP A 208 -8.48 1.00 8.35
N LYS A 209 -9.30 0.09 8.87
CA LYS A 209 -10.64 -0.20 8.31
C LYS A 209 -11.57 1.01 8.33
N ILE A 210 -11.42 1.90 9.30
CA ILE A 210 -12.34 3.03 9.53
C ILE A 210 -11.83 4.30 8.83
N GLY A 211 -10.52 4.38 8.56
CA GLY A 211 -9.86 5.53 7.95
C GLY A 211 -9.37 6.58 8.96
N ASN A 212 -9.54 6.37 10.26
CA ASN A 212 -9.10 7.34 11.27
C ASN A 212 -7.68 7.08 11.80
N ARG A 213 -7.03 6.00 11.35
CA ARG A 213 -5.66 5.64 11.71
C ARG A 213 -4.85 5.27 10.48
N ILE A 214 -3.55 5.55 10.55
CA ILE A 214 -2.57 5.16 9.54
C ILE A 214 -1.46 4.38 10.22
N ALA A 215 -1.08 3.25 9.64
CA ALA A 215 0.17 2.57 9.95
C ALA A 215 1.23 3.00 8.92
N THR A 216 2.43 3.32 9.38
CA THR A 216 3.56 3.70 8.53
C THR A 216 4.78 2.85 8.85
N CYS A 217 5.61 2.56 7.86
CA CYS A 217 6.84 1.81 8.04
C CYS A 217 8.05 2.54 7.43
N SER A 218 9.23 2.30 8.01
CA SER A 218 10.39 3.12 7.73
C SER A 218 11.71 2.33 7.70
N ASP A 219 12.71 2.97 7.11
CA ASP A 219 14.11 2.58 7.19
C ASP A 219 14.68 2.72 8.63
N ASP A 220 14.01 3.46 9.51
CA ASP A 220 14.32 3.49 10.95
C ASP A 220 13.97 2.19 11.68
N LYS A 221 13.48 1.17 10.96
CA LYS A 221 13.11 -0.16 11.44
C LYS A 221 11.92 -0.18 12.39
N THR A 222 11.11 0.87 12.37
CA THR A 222 9.91 0.97 13.18
C THR A 222 8.64 1.01 12.33
N VAL A 223 7.56 0.54 12.94
CA VAL A 223 6.20 0.82 12.48
C VAL A 223 5.60 1.83 13.45
N LYS A 224 4.93 2.84 12.93
CA LYS A 224 4.22 3.82 13.73
C LYS A 224 2.75 3.84 13.38
N ILE A 225 1.91 3.96 14.41
CA ILE A 225 0.46 4.10 14.27
C ILE A 225 0.09 5.53 14.59
N TRP A 226 -0.62 6.15 13.68
CA TRP A 226 -1.09 7.52 13.79
C TRP A 226 -2.60 7.56 13.88
N ARG A 227 -3.14 8.51 14.61
CA ARG A 227 -4.58 8.72 14.75
C ARG A 227 -4.94 10.16 14.52
N GLU A 228 -6.03 10.35 13.78
CA GLU A 228 -6.69 11.64 13.63
C GLU A 228 -7.58 11.94 14.84
N TYR A 229 -7.47 13.16 15.35
CA TYR A 229 -8.36 13.72 16.36
C TYR A 229 -9.09 14.91 15.72
N LYS A 230 -10.37 14.70 15.41
CA LYS A 230 -11.25 15.74 14.85
C LYS A 230 -11.64 16.74 15.93
N PRO A 231 -12.08 17.96 15.56
CA PRO A 231 -12.66 18.89 16.51
C PRO A 231 -13.74 18.25 17.38
N GLU A 232 -13.87 18.71 18.62
CA GLU A 232 -14.85 18.21 19.61
C GLU A 232 -14.72 16.69 19.90
N ASN A 233 -13.51 16.11 19.72
CA ASN A 233 -13.28 14.70 20.01
C ASN A 233 -13.49 14.39 21.50
N GLU A 234 -14.05 13.21 21.78
CA GLU A 234 -14.40 12.76 23.15
C GLU A 234 -13.20 12.64 24.09
N THR A 235 -11.98 12.64 23.55
CA THR A 235 -10.74 12.48 24.32
C THR A 235 -10.22 13.80 24.89
N GLY A 236 -10.83 14.92 24.52
CA GLY A 236 -10.38 16.26 24.95
C GLY A 236 -9.02 16.67 24.38
N ILE A 237 -8.52 16.01 23.33
CA ILE A 237 -7.30 16.42 22.63
C ILE A 237 -7.55 17.78 21.97
N PRO A 238 -6.74 18.81 22.28
CA PRO A 238 -6.89 20.12 21.69
C PRO A 238 -6.72 20.07 20.16
N THR A 239 -7.67 20.68 19.45
CA THR A 239 -7.66 20.86 18.01
C THR A 239 -7.63 22.35 17.68
N PRO A 240 -6.41 22.95 17.58
CA PRO A 240 -6.25 24.38 17.31
C PRO A 240 -6.98 24.78 16.02
N ASN A 241 -7.53 25.99 16.00
CA ASN A 241 -8.26 26.54 14.85
C ASN A 241 -9.45 25.70 14.37
N ASN A 242 -9.96 24.79 15.20
CA ASN A 242 -11.01 23.84 14.82
C ASN A 242 -10.61 22.90 13.66
N GLU A 243 -9.31 22.61 13.55
CA GLU A 243 -8.74 21.70 12.54
C GLU A 243 -8.35 20.35 13.17
N SER A 244 -8.41 19.28 12.39
CA SER A 244 -7.98 17.94 12.83
C SER A 244 -6.48 17.90 13.16
N VAL A 245 -6.11 17.16 14.19
CA VAL A 245 -4.73 16.96 14.61
C VAL A 245 -4.37 15.48 14.56
N TRP A 246 -3.22 15.17 13.98
CA TRP A 246 -2.68 13.80 13.92
C TRP A 246 -1.62 13.60 15.01
N LYS A 247 -1.70 12.47 15.72
CA LYS A 247 -0.70 12.08 16.72
C LYS A 247 -0.21 10.66 16.49
N CYS A 248 1.08 10.43 16.72
CA CYS A 248 1.64 9.09 16.84
C CYS A 248 1.18 8.49 18.17
N ILE A 249 0.39 7.44 18.12
CA ILE A 249 -0.22 6.79 19.29
C ILE A 249 0.45 5.47 19.67
N CYS A 250 1.24 4.88 18.75
CA CYS A 250 2.01 3.67 19.02
C CYS A 250 3.26 3.61 18.13
N THR A 251 4.33 3.02 18.66
CA THR A 251 5.55 2.72 17.90
C THR A 251 5.97 1.28 18.18
N LEU A 252 6.01 0.45 17.13
CA LEU A 252 6.51 -0.91 17.18
C LEU A 252 8.01 -0.88 16.80
N SER A 253 8.87 -1.17 17.76
CA SER A 253 10.33 -1.15 17.62
C SER A 253 10.95 -2.44 18.13
N GLY A 254 12.16 -2.77 17.64
CA GLY A 254 12.91 -3.97 18.08
C GLY A 254 12.51 -5.27 17.38
N TYR A 255 11.54 -5.25 16.50
CA TYR A 255 11.11 -6.43 15.74
C TYR A 255 11.88 -6.61 14.43
N HIS A 256 12.27 -5.54 13.76
CA HIS A 256 12.90 -5.56 12.45
C HIS A 256 14.37 -5.21 12.54
N THR A 257 15.21 -5.90 11.77
CA THR A 257 16.67 -5.68 11.77
C THR A 257 17.15 -4.83 10.61
N ARG A 258 16.33 -4.69 9.56
CA ARG A 258 16.58 -3.92 8.34
C ARG A 258 15.35 -3.05 7.98
N THR A 259 15.43 -2.36 6.86
CA THR A 259 14.37 -1.51 6.30
C THR A 259 13.06 -2.26 6.16
N ILE A 260 11.98 -1.66 6.62
CA ILE A 260 10.62 -2.15 6.38
C ILE A 260 10.12 -1.46 5.10
N TYR A 261 9.98 -2.24 4.03
CA TYR A 261 9.64 -1.70 2.71
C TYR A 261 8.14 -1.52 2.48
N ASP A 262 7.32 -2.37 3.10
CA ASP A 262 5.88 -2.28 2.94
C ASP A 262 5.13 -2.72 4.19
N ILE A 263 3.92 -2.20 4.33
CA ILE A 263 2.99 -2.53 5.41
C ILE A 263 1.57 -2.53 4.86
N ASP A 264 0.78 -3.52 5.25
CA ASP A 264 -0.65 -3.50 4.94
C ASP A 264 -1.51 -3.84 6.16
N TRP A 265 -2.57 -3.06 6.34
CA TRP A 265 -3.54 -3.21 7.42
C TRP A 265 -4.79 -3.89 6.89
N CYS A 266 -5.04 -5.13 7.31
CA CYS A 266 -6.18 -5.91 6.88
C CYS A 266 -7.51 -5.24 7.28
N LYS A 267 -8.34 -4.92 6.29
CA LYS A 267 -9.65 -4.27 6.54
C LYS A 267 -10.69 -5.24 7.12
N ILE A 268 -10.44 -6.56 7.02
CA ILE A 268 -11.35 -7.60 7.53
C ILE A 268 -10.98 -7.95 8.98
N THR A 269 -9.72 -8.29 9.22
CA THR A 269 -9.24 -8.87 10.48
C THR A 269 -8.61 -7.85 11.44
N GLY A 270 -8.24 -6.67 10.95
CA GLY A 270 -7.48 -5.67 11.70
C GLY A 270 -6.00 -6.02 11.91
N LEU A 271 -5.51 -7.11 11.32
CA LEU A 271 -4.10 -7.50 11.43
C LEU A 271 -3.21 -6.61 10.55
N LEU A 272 -2.01 -6.33 11.04
CA LEU A 272 -0.95 -5.70 10.27
C LEU A 272 0.01 -6.76 9.74
N VAL A 273 0.46 -6.65 8.50
CA VAL A 273 1.56 -7.44 7.93
C VAL A 273 2.66 -6.52 7.45
N THR A 274 3.93 -6.90 7.65
CA THR A 274 5.09 -6.12 7.20
C THR A 274 6.00 -6.92 6.28
N ALA A 275 6.55 -6.24 5.25
CA ALA A 275 7.60 -6.71 4.36
C ALA A 275 8.92 -6.04 4.72
N CYS A 276 9.98 -6.80 4.92
CA CYS A 276 11.23 -6.29 5.40
C CYS A 276 12.42 -6.82 4.59
N GLY A 277 13.50 -6.02 4.50
CA GLY A 277 14.76 -6.40 3.91
C GLY A 277 15.58 -7.40 4.73
N ASP A 278 15.04 -7.95 5.81
CA ASP A 278 15.60 -9.06 6.57
C ASP A 278 15.00 -10.43 6.16
N ASP A 279 14.32 -10.47 5.00
CA ASP A 279 13.71 -11.65 4.38
C ASP A 279 12.57 -12.28 5.22
N ILE A 280 12.08 -11.52 6.21
CA ILE A 280 11.06 -11.97 7.18
C ILE A 280 9.75 -11.23 6.96
N ILE A 281 8.65 -11.98 7.00
CA ILE A 281 7.30 -11.42 7.08
C ILE A 281 6.81 -11.54 8.51
N ARG A 282 6.28 -10.44 9.06
CA ARG A 282 5.75 -10.39 10.43
C ARG A 282 4.30 -9.97 10.44
N ILE A 283 3.53 -10.57 11.35
CA ILE A 283 2.11 -10.25 11.55
C ILE A 283 1.93 -9.73 12.97
N PHE A 284 1.21 -8.61 13.09
CA PHE A 284 0.91 -7.98 14.37
C PHE A 284 -0.60 -7.87 14.56
N LYS A 285 -1.03 -8.01 15.79
CA LYS A 285 -2.42 -7.86 16.23
C LYS A 285 -2.48 -6.78 17.31
N GLU A 286 -3.50 -5.93 17.23
CA GLU A 286 -3.82 -4.98 18.31
C GLU A 286 -4.35 -5.74 19.52
N ASP A 287 -3.85 -5.41 20.72
CA ASP A 287 -4.24 -6.07 21.94
C ASP A 287 -5.64 -5.59 22.36
N SER A 288 -6.54 -6.53 22.68
CA SER A 288 -7.95 -6.24 22.97
C SER A 288 -8.18 -5.40 24.23
N ASP A 289 -7.26 -5.50 25.20
CA ASP A 289 -7.40 -4.88 26.51
C ASP A 289 -6.59 -3.58 26.65
N CYS A 290 -6.09 -3.02 25.52
CA CYS A 290 -5.34 -1.78 25.53
C CYS A 290 -6.24 -0.54 25.51
N ASP A 291 -5.67 0.58 25.97
CA ASP A 291 -6.31 1.89 25.79
C ASP A 291 -6.39 2.23 24.29
N PRO A 292 -7.58 2.49 23.72
CA PRO A 292 -7.72 2.84 22.30
C PRO A 292 -6.95 4.11 21.89
N HIS A 293 -6.53 4.95 22.84
CA HIS A 293 -5.73 6.15 22.60
C HIS A 293 -4.22 5.93 22.73
N GLN A 294 -3.84 4.80 23.32
CA GLN A 294 -2.47 4.32 23.43
C GLN A 294 -2.45 2.80 23.15
N PRO A 295 -2.82 2.40 21.91
CA PRO A 295 -2.93 0.99 21.58
C PRO A 295 -1.56 0.31 21.65
N SER A 296 -1.57 -0.93 22.09
CA SER A 296 -0.43 -1.84 21.98
C SER A 296 -0.68 -2.88 20.89
N PHE A 297 0.40 -3.32 20.25
CA PHE A 297 0.36 -4.36 19.22
C PHE A 297 1.37 -5.44 19.56
N THR A 298 0.91 -6.68 19.58
CA THR A 298 1.75 -7.84 19.76
C THR A 298 2.09 -8.49 18.44
N MET A 299 3.38 -8.84 18.24
CA MET A 299 3.79 -9.69 17.11
C MET A 299 3.28 -11.10 17.37
N ILE A 300 2.28 -11.53 16.59
CA ILE A 300 1.64 -12.84 16.76
C ILE A 300 2.27 -13.90 15.86
N TYR A 301 2.99 -13.49 14.81
CA TYR A 301 3.72 -14.41 13.93
C TYR A 301 4.93 -13.76 13.27
N SER A 302 5.96 -14.60 13.05
CA SER A 302 7.16 -14.25 12.29
C SER A 302 7.51 -15.44 11.40
N MET A 303 7.62 -15.21 10.07
CA MET A 303 8.04 -16.21 9.10
C MET A 303 9.46 -15.89 8.66
N ASP A 304 10.42 -16.58 9.24
CA ASP A 304 11.83 -16.49 8.87
C ASP A 304 12.06 -17.10 7.50
N ASN A 305 12.92 -16.49 6.70
CA ASN A 305 13.18 -16.89 5.31
C ASN A 305 11.86 -17.03 4.50
N ALA A 306 10.95 -16.11 4.69
CA ALA A 306 9.70 -16.06 3.90
C ALA A 306 10.02 -16.00 2.41
N HIS A 307 11.10 -15.31 2.05
CA HIS A 307 11.73 -15.27 0.74
C HIS A 307 13.24 -15.52 0.85
N ALA A 308 13.92 -15.73 -0.28
CA ALA A 308 15.37 -15.92 -0.31
C ALA A 308 16.15 -14.58 -0.34
N GLN A 309 15.45 -13.46 -0.50
CA GLN A 309 15.98 -12.09 -0.55
C GLN A 309 14.93 -11.11 0.01
N ASP A 310 15.27 -9.82 0.00
CA ASP A 310 14.45 -8.73 0.52
C ASP A 310 12.98 -8.88 0.09
N VAL A 311 12.05 -8.73 1.04
CA VAL A 311 10.61 -8.72 0.78
C VAL A 311 10.19 -7.28 0.51
N ASN A 312 9.74 -6.99 -0.71
CA ASN A 312 9.48 -5.63 -1.19
C ASN A 312 8.04 -5.16 -0.94
N CYS A 313 7.09 -6.10 -0.96
CA CYS A 313 5.67 -5.77 -0.86
C CYS A 313 4.89 -6.90 -0.20
N VAL A 314 3.87 -6.54 0.56
CA VAL A 314 2.86 -7.43 1.11
C VAL A 314 1.49 -6.80 0.99
N GLN A 315 0.47 -7.61 0.65
CA GLN A 315 -0.90 -7.11 0.61
C GLN A 315 -1.89 -8.20 1.01
N TRP A 316 -2.80 -7.87 1.94
CA TRP A 316 -3.92 -8.73 2.31
C TRP A 316 -4.94 -8.85 1.17
N ASN A 317 -5.48 -10.05 1.00
CA ASN A 317 -6.63 -10.24 0.12
C ASN A 317 -7.85 -9.47 0.67
N PRO A 318 -8.50 -8.63 -0.14
CA PRO A 318 -9.59 -7.79 0.34
C PRO A 318 -10.88 -8.54 0.68
N THR A 319 -10.99 -9.83 0.30
CA THR A 319 -12.23 -10.63 0.45
C THR A 319 -12.03 -11.92 1.22
N ILE A 320 -10.79 -12.43 1.31
CA ILE A 320 -10.50 -13.69 2.00
C ILE A 320 -9.67 -13.38 3.25
N PRO A 321 -10.28 -13.45 4.46
CA PRO A 321 -9.57 -13.19 5.70
C PRO A 321 -8.41 -14.15 5.89
N GLY A 322 -7.27 -13.64 6.34
CA GLY A 322 -6.05 -14.42 6.55
C GLY A 322 -5.22 -14.71 5.29
N GLN A 323 -5.74 -14.49 4.09
CA GLN A 323 -4.96 -14.63 2.86
C GLN A 323 -4.21 -13.35 2.53
N PHE A 324 -2.93 -13.46 2.15
CA PHE A 324 -2.16 -12.34 1.61
C PHE A 324 -1.14 -12.79 0.56
N ALA A 325 -0.59 -11.85 -0.18
CA ALA A 325 0.48 -12.07 -1.14
C ALA A 325 1.73 -11.29 -0.75
N SER A 326 2.90 -11.77 -1.15
CA SER A 326 4.19 -11.09 -1.02
C SER A 326 4.97 -11.12 -2.32
N ALA A 327 5.82 -10.09 -2.51
CA ALA A 327 6.75 -9.96 -3.62
C ALA A 327 8.17 -9.72 -3.12
N SER A 328 9.18 -10.22 -3.84
CA SER A 328 10.56 -10.18 -3.38
C SER A 328 11.57 -9.98 -4.52
N ASP A 329 12.78 -9.59 -4.13
CA ASP A 329 13.97 -9.53 -4.98
C ASP A 329 14.36 -10.91 -5.54
N ASP A 330 13.88 -12.01 -4.94
CA ASP A 330 14.09 -13.39 -5.40
C ASP A 330 13.28 -13.75 -6.67
N SER A 331 12.62 -12.78 -7.30
CA SER A 331 11.79 -12.92 -8.51
C SER A 331 10.49 -13.70 -8.30
N LEU A 332 10.11 -13.96 -7.06
CA LEU A 332 8.95 -14.76 -6.73
C LEU A 332 7.82 -13.90 -6.16
N VAL A 333 6.60 -14.36 -6.44
CA VAL A 333 5.39 -13.96 -5.71
C VAL A 333 4.93 -15.16 -4.90
N LYS A 334 4.54 -14.96 -3.67
CA LYS A 334 4.06 -16.04 -2.80
C LYS A 334 2.68 -15.73 -2.25
N ILE A 335 1.81 -16.73 -2.21
CA ILE A 335 0.48 -16.67 -1.61
C ILE A 335 0.52 -17.37 -0.27
N TRP A 336 0.10 -16.67 0.75
CA TRP A 336 0.12 -17.10 2.13
C TRP A 336 -1.29 -17.19 2.70
N PHE A 337 -1.46 -18.01 3.72
CA PHE A 337 -2.69 -18.08 4.50
C PHE A 337 -2.36 -18.16 5.99
N TYR A 338 -2.78 -17.15 6.73
CA TYR A 338 -2.66 -17.10 8.18
C TYR A 338 -3.96 -17.61 8.81
N ASN A 339 -3.88 -18.76 9.46
CA ASN A 339 -4.97 -19.32 10.24
C ASN A 339 -5.00 -18.60 11.60
N TYR A 340 -5.85 -17.58 11.71
CA TYR A 340 -6.05 -16.90 12.99
C TYR A 340 -7.33 -17.41 13.66
N LYS A 341 -7.32 -17.41 14.98
CA LYS A 341 -8.53 -17.62 15.77
C LYS A 341 -9.02 -16.28 16.25
N GLU A 342 -10.33 -16.05 16.11
CA GLU A 342 -11.02 -14.90 16.65
C GLU A 342 -10.97 -14.88 18.19
#